data_f3a38300618e03e3a8bc3761049ea07e
#
_entry.id   f3a38300618e03e3a8bc3761049ea07e
#
_cell.length_a   1.000
_cell.length_b   1.000
_cell.length_c   1.000
_cell.angle_alpha   90.00
_cell.angle_beta   90.00
_cell.angle_gamma   90.00
#
_symmetry.space_group_name_H-M   'P 1'
#
loop_
_entity.id
_entity.type
_entity.pdbx_description
1 polymer ?
#
loop_
_entity_poly.entity_id
_entity_poly.type
_entity_poly.pdbx_seq_one_letter_code
_entity_poly.pdbx_strand_id
1 'polypeptide(L)'
;MKNPLKYTCLFGGGAIRGLAYVGAIRALEELNVEFDIIGGSSVGSIFATLLACGYKSYELENLFMKVNFELFRDIHLGFGKNIALSKGGIFVDWLNELITEKSDIKPKKNLTFNDLEQDLVIITTNLKDFNTQEFSKFETPDFEIANAIRISSSMPGLMPPYKFNGADLVDGDLQKASPMWKLTQTLNDSESRILEFRLEGDCSVESKNPLAFINTIYSCITDVATDFVTEIYGQNDKYDCVTLNTGGIFFADFNLNKDARRKLIDSGYEQTMKYFKEILPAKKARLEEVYSKAYKYLKSANKGLKSGNVEEVQWWLGDLFILLCENKEIIDRTIYDSIVRLKNNLQDSVSTVLFFHTRFKGQKNLEQEMKMVLSLVEKRIADIKLFLQAV
;
A
#
# COMPACT_ATOMS: atom_id res chain seq x y z
N MET A 1 24.88 -10.48 -9.37
CA MET A 1 23.83 -10.29 -8.33
C MET A 1 22.64 -9.68 -9.04
N LYS A 2 21.42 -10.19 -8.80
CA LYS A 2 20.19 -9.54 -9.32
C LYS A 2 20.06 -8.16 -8.66
N ASN A 3 19.58 -7.16 -9.39
CA ASN A 3 19.28 -5.86 -8.79
C ASN A 3 18.17 -6.05 -7.74
N PRO A 4 18.27 -5.41 -6.57
CA PRO A 4 17.24 -5.51 -5.56
C PRO A 4 15.92 -4.92 -6.06
N LEU A 5 14.81 -5.53 -5.64
CA LEU A 5 13.49 -4.96 -5.86
C LEU A 5 13.27 -3.80 -4.88
N LYS A 6 13.05 -2.60 -5.40
CA LYS A 6 12.80 -1.41 -4.58
C LYS A 6 11.33 -1.10 -4.46
N TYR A 7 10.89 -0.88 -3.23
CA TYR A 7 9.49 -0.56 -2.91
C TYR A 7 9.37 0.58 -1.88
N THR A 8 8.29 1.33 -2.01
CA THR A 8 7.68 1.97 -0.86
C THR A 8 6.83 0.91 -0.16
N CYS A 9 7.22 0.51 1.05
CA CYS A 9 6.56 -0.56 1.80
C CYS A 9 5.61 -0.01 2.86
N LEU A 10 4.37 -0.50 2.87
CA LEU A 10 3.31 -0.03 3.75
C LEU A 10 2.75 -1.18 4.58
N PHE A 11 2.65 -0.97 5.90
CA PHE A 11 2.07 -1.93 6.84
C PHE A 11 0.77 -1.37 7.41
N GLY A 12 -0.34 -2.06 7.16
CA GLY A 12 -1.65 -1.72 7.72
C GLY A 12 -1.79 -2.09 9.19
N GLY A 13 -2.91 -1.69 9.80
CA GLY A 13 -3.22 -2.06 11.18
C GLY A 13 -3.75 -3.48 11.35
N GLY A 14 -4.11 -3.83 12.60
CA GLY A 14 -4.64 -5.14 12.93
C GLY A 14 -4.21 -5.65 14.31
N ALA A 15 -3.69 -4.78 15.16
CA ALA A 15 -3.29 -5.04 16.54
C ALA A 15 -2.40 -6.29 16.69
N ILE A 16 -2.77 -7.29 17.54
CA ILE A 16 -1.92 -8.47 17.77
C ILE A 16 -1.66 -9.31 16.52
N ARG A 17 -2.53 -9.24 15.52
CA ARG A 17 -2.35 -9.93 14.23
C ARG A 17 -1.11 -9.47 13.49
N GLY A 18 -0.58 -8.27 13.81
CA GLY A 18 0.68 -7.74 13.29
C GLY A 18 1.89 -8.66 13.48
N LEU A 19 1.82 -9.66 14.36
CA LEU A 19 2.87 -10.67 14.48
C LEU A 19 3.16 -11.39 13.15
N ALA A 20 2.19 -11.46 12.23
CA ALA A 20 2.40 -11.98 10.88
C ALA A 20 3.42 -11.17 10.07
N TYR A 21 3.58 -9.87 10.37
CA TYR A 21 4.57 -9.03 9.71
C TYR A 21 6.02 -9.47 9.97
N VAL A 22 6.30 -10.10 11.12
CA VAL A 22 7.63 -10.66 11.39
C VAL A 22 8.01 -11.69 10.31
N GLY A 23 7.08 -12.58 9.98
CA GLY A 23 7.26 -13.56 8.92
C GLY A 23 7.35 -12.93 7.53
N ALA A 24 6.50 -11.94 7.25
CA ALA A 24 6.54 -11.19 6.01
C ALA A 24 7.91 -10.50 5.81
N ILE A 25 8.44 -9.85 6.85
CA ILE A 25 9.75 -9.20 6.82
C ILE A 25 10.86 -10.23 6.56
N ARG A 26 10.80 -11.42 7.19
CA ARG A 26 11.74 -12.51 6.92
C ARG A 26 11.73 -12.92 5.45
N ALA A 27 10.54 -13.04 4.85
CA ALA A 27 10.41 -13.35 3.43
C ALA A 27 11.00 -12.24 2.54
N LEU A 28 10.77 -10.96 2.86
CA LEU A 28 11.30 -9.83 2.12
C LEU A 28 12.83 -9.75 2.19
N GLU A 29 13.43 -10.07 3.34
CA GLU A 29 14.87 -10.16 3.50
C GLU A 29 15.46 -11.26 2.60
N GLU A 30 14.86 -12.45 2.58
CA GLU A 30 15.31 -13.57 1.72
C GLU A 30 15.14 -13.25 0.23
N LEU A 31 14.13 -12.47 -0.14
CA LEU A 31 13.88 -12.02 -1.51
C LEU A 31 14.74 -10.82 -1.92
N ASN A 32 15.59 -10.32 -1.02
CA ASN A 32 16.41 -9.12 -1.23
C ASN A 32 15.61 -7.90 -1.68
N VAL A 33 14.47 -7.65 -0.99
CA VAL A 33 13.64 -6.47 -1.22
C VAL A 33 14.19 -5.28 -0.43
N GLU A 34 14.41 -4.15 -1.09
CA GLU A 34 14.83 -2.90 -0.50
C GLU A 34 13.68 -1.89 -0.44
N PHE A 35 13.77 -0.96 0.50
CA PHE A 35 12.74 0.04 0.72
C PHE A 35 13.29 1.46 0.53
N ASP A 36 12.61 2.26 -0.30
CA ASP A 36 12.86 3.70 -0.39
C ASP A 36 12.15 4.43 0.76
N ILE A 37 10.88 4.11 0.99
CA ILE A 37 10.08 4.63 2.10
C ILE A 37 9.43 3.46 2.81
N ILE A 38 9.37 3.54 4.13
CA ILE A 38 8.62 2.58 4.95
C ILE A 38 7.51 3.34 5.67
N GLY A 39 6.28 2.87 5.56
CA GLY A 39 5.14 3.52 6.20
C GLY A 39 4.25 2.54 6.94
N GLY A 40 3.46 3.06 7.88
CA GLY A 40 2.52 2.23 8.60
C GLY A 40 1.47 3.01 9.37
N SER A 41 0.39 2.31 9.70
CA SER A 41 -0.65 2.76 10.60
C SER A 41 -0.91 1.73 11.70
N SER A 42 -1.35 2.18 12.87
CA SER A 42 -1.61 1.32 14.03
C SER A 42 -0.42 0.37 14.31
N VAL A 43 -0.65 -0.94 14.45
CA VAL A 43 0.44 -1.92 14.63
C VAL A 43 1.46 -1.87 13.49
N GLY A 44 1.03 -1.55 12.28
CA GLY A 44 1.94 -1.38 11.14
C GLY A 44 2.96 -0.28 11.34
N SER A 45 2.62 0.79 12.08
CA SER A 45 3.57 1.85 12.41
C SER A 45 4.71 1.37 13.32
N ILE A 46 4.46 0.38 14.18
CA ILE A 46 5.48 -0.26 15.02
C ILE A 46 6.50 -0.99 14.13
N PHE A 47 6.00 -1.86 13.22
CA PHE A 47 6.87 -2.64 12.34
C PHE A 47 7.61 -1.75 11.35
N ALA A 48 6.95 -0.74 10.77
CA ALA A 48 7.58 0.25 9.91
C ALA A 48 8.73 0.96 10.62
N THR A 49 8.53 1.39 11.87
CA THR A 49 9.57 2.07 12.65
C THR A 49 10.72 1.14 13.00
N LEU A 50 10.45 -0.07 13.46
CA LEU A 50 11.52 -1.02 13.83
C LEU A 50 12.38 -1.38 12.61
N LEU A 51 11.76 -1.55 11.44
CA LEU A 51 12.50 -1.71 10.18
C LEU A 51 13.34 -0.47 9.83
N ALA A 52 12.78 0.73 9.94
CA ALA A 52 13.48 1.98 9.68
C ALA A 52 14.66 2.18 10.64
N CYS A 53 14.57 1.65 11.88
CA CYS A 53 15.67 1.60 12.85
C CYS A 53 16.68 0.47 12.57
N GLY A 54 16.48 -0.35 11.52
CA GLY A 54 17.44 -1.40 11.13
C GLY A 54 17.25 -2.75 11.81
N TYR A 55 16.12 -2.98 12.50
CA TYR A 55 15.81 -4.31 13.04
C TYR A 55 15.65 -5.34 11.94
N LYS A 56 16.21 -6.52 12.15
CA LYS A 56 16.08 -7.68 11.26
C LYS A 56 14.99 -8.63 11.74
N SER A 57 14.44 -9.43 10.83
CA SER A 57 13.36 -10.35 11.13
C SER A 57 13.62 -11.25 12.34
N TYR A 58 14.86 -11.77 12.49
CA TYR A 58 15.23 -12.62 13.62
C TYR A 58 15.22 -11.88 14.97
N GLU A 59 15.53 -10.58 14.99
CA GLU A 59 15.47 -9.74 16.18
C GLU A 59 14.02 -9.44 16.56
N LEU A 60 13.19 -9.12 15.56
CA LEU A 60 11.75 -8.92 15.74
C LEU A 60 11.08 -10.20 16.25
N GLU A 61 11.44 -11.36 15.71
CA GLU A 61 10.91 -12.64 16.18
C GLU A 61 11.28 -12.88 17.64
N ASN A 62 12.55 -12.69 18.02
CA ASN A 62 12.99 -12.82 19.40
C ASN A 62 12.29 -11.84 20.36
N LEU A 63 12.05 -10.61 19.92
CA LEU A 63 11.34 -9.59 20.67
C LEU A 63 9.88 -10.00 20.90
N PHE A 64 9.15 -10.21 19.80
CA PHE A 64 7.70 -10.42 19.85
C PHE A 64 7.29 -11.81 20.37
N MET A 65 8.18 -12.77 20.40
CA MET A 65 7.96 -14.05 21.07
C MET A 65 8.06 -13.94 22.61
N LYS A 66 8.72 -12.89 23.13
CA LYS A 66 8.95 -12.70 24.57
C LYS A 66 8.09 -11.61 25.20
N VAL A 67 7.68 -10.61 24.42
CA VAL A 67 6.95 -9.45 24.93
C VAL A 67 5.60 -9.86 25.56
N ASN A 68 5.31 -9.27 26.72
CA ASN A 68 4.01 -9.41 27.35
C ASN A 68 3.14 -8.20 26.97
N PHE A 69 2.28 -8.39 25.98
CA PHE A 69 1.39 -7.32 25.48
C PHE A 69 0.35 -6.86 26.49
N GLU A 70 0.03 -7.65 27.52
CA GLU A 70 -0.91 -7.23 28.56
C GLU A 70 -0.39 -6.06 29.39
N LEU A 71 0.92 -5.88 29.46
CA LEU A 71 1.54 -4.73 30.16
C LEU A 71 1.13 -3.39 29.51
N PHE A 72 0.79 -3.38 28.24
CA PHE A 72 0.37 -2.17 27.53
C PHE A 72 -1.11 -1.79 27.79
N ARG A 73 -1.86 -2.65 28.45
CA ARG A 73 -3.24 -2.37 28.85
C ARG A 73 -3.34 -1.34 29.98
N ASP A 74 -2.27 -0.86 30.56
CA ASP A 74 -2.19 0.19 31.61
C ASP A 74 -3.57 0.70 32.09
N ILE A 75 -4.32 -0.23 32.77
CA ILE A 75 -5.74 -0.04 33.06
C ILE A 75 -5.88 1.00 34.16
N HIS A 76 -6.33 2.20 33.80
CA HIS A 76 -6.76 3.21 34.72
C HIS A 76 -8.29 3.32 34.67
N LEU A 77 -8.95 2.69 35.64
CA LEU A 77 -10.38 2.91 35.94
C LEU A 77 -10.57 4.32 36.49
N GLY A 78 -10.43 5.34 35.61
CA GLY A 78 -10.76 6.72 35.93
C GLY A 78 -12.25 6.96 35.75
N PHE A 79 -13.00 7.13 36.85
CA PHE A 79 -14.34 7.72 36.79
C PHE A 79 -14.23 9.17 36.37
N GLY A 80 -14.42 9.45 35.05
CA GLY A 80 -14.31 10.81 34.53
C GLY A 80 -14.53 10.85 33.00
N LYS A 81 -14.46 12.04 32.42
CA LYS A 81 -14.76 12.35 31.01
C LYS A 81 -13.92 11.62 29.95
N ASN A 82 -12.94 10.81 30.32
CA ASN A 82 -12.05 10.07 29.40
C ASN A 82 -12.30 8.57 29.55
N ILE A 83 -13.06 8.02 28.62
CA ILE A 83 -13.29 6.57 28.50
C ILE A 83 -12.09 5.99 27.72
N ALA A 84 -11.02 5.63 28.42
CA ALA A 84 -9.88 4.93 27.84
C ALA A 84 -9.30 3.92 28.82
N LEU A 85 -8.97 2.73 28.34
CA LEU A 85 -8.42 1.64 29.17
C LEU A 85 -6.94 1.86 29.50
N SER A 86 -6.19 2.59 28.66
CA SER A 86 -4.76 2.86 28.81
C SER A 86 -4.41 4.31 28.50
N LYS A 87 -3.46 4.90 29.23
CA LYS A 87 -2.86 6.19 28.90
C LYS A 87 -1.76 6.07 27.84
N GLY A 88 -1.24 4.87 27.63
CA GLY A 88 -0.19 4.57 26.67
C GLY A 88 1.23 4.98 27.11
N GLY A 89 1.44 5.36 28.37
CA GLY A 89 2.76 5.77 28.87
C GLY A 89 3.77 4.63 28.83
N ILE A 90 3.41 3.47 29.40
CA ILE A 90 4.26 2.27 29.39
C ILE A 90 4.59 1.84 27.95
N PHE A 91 3.64 1.97 27.05
CA PHE A 91 3.83 1.66 25.62
C PHE A 91 4.83 2.61 24.97
N VAL A 92 4.74 3.93 25.23
CA VAL A 92 5.70 4.93 24.70
C VAL A 92 7.10 4.68 25.27
N ASP A 93 7.24 4.38 26.56
CA ASP A 93 8.54 4.11 27.19
C ASP A 93 9.19 2.86 26.57
N TRP A 94 8.43 1.79 26.39
CA TRP A 94 8.90 0.57 25.70
C TRP A 94 9.33 0.85 24.25
N LEU A 95 8.55 1.64 23.49
CA LEU A 95 8.92 2.03 22.13
C LEU A 95 10.23 2.83 22.11
N ASN A 96 10.38 3.80 23.03
CA ASN A 96 11.59 4.60 23.11
C ASN A 96 12.83 3.74 23.41
N GLU A 97 12.71 2.75 24.30
CA GLU A 97 13.79 1.78 24.56
C GLU A 97 14.20 1.07 23.28
N LEU A 98 13.26 0.48 22.52
CA LEU A 98 13.54 -0.22 21.29
C LEU A 98 14.15 0.66 20.20
N ILE A 99 13.60 1.85 20.00
CA ILE A 99 14.05 2.79 18.96
C ILE A 99 15.48 3.25 19.27
N THR A 100 15.79 3.51 20.55
CA THR A 100 17.11 3.98 20.97
C THR A 100 18.16 2.87 21.02
N GLU A 101 17.77 1.61 21.26
CA GLU A 101 18.68 0.47 21.31
C GLU A 101 19.49 0.30 20.01
N LYS A 102 18.86 0.58 18.87
CA LYS A 102 19.46 0.46 17.54
C LYS A 102 20.13 1.72 17.02
N SER A 103 19.91 2.87 17.66
CA SER A 103 20.52 4.11 17.22
C SER A 103 21.95 4.23 17.73
N ASP A 104 22.90 4.57 16.86
CA ASP A 104 24.26 4.97 17.23
C ASP A 104 24.27 6.33 17.94
N ILE A 105 23.14 6.98 18.07
CA ILE A 105 22.97 8.29 18.70
C ILE A 105 22.98 8.10 20.21
N LYS A 106 24.06 8.53 20.85
CA LYS A 106 24.21 8.53 22.32
C LYS A 106 23.04 9.27 22.97
N PRO A 107 22.59 8.85 24.15
CA PRO A 107 21.20 8.83 24.58
C PRO A 107 20.52 10.20 24.41
N LYS A 108 19.88 10.40 23.27
CA LYS A 108 18.72 11.27 23.17
C LYS A 108 17.59 10.50 23.84
N LYS A 109 16.95 11.14 24.75
CA LYS A 109 15.83 10.56 25.51
C LYS A 109 14.66 10.17 24.60
N ASN A 110 14.48 10.82 23.43
CA ASN A 110 13.41 10.57 22.45
C ASN A 110 13.92 10.86 21.04
N LEU A 111 13.90 9.86 20.17
CA LEU A 111 14.28 10.03 18.77
C LEU A 111 13.16 10.68 17.96
N THR A 112 13.53 11.56 17.03
CA THR A 112 12.63 12.24 16.10
C THR A 112 12.80 11.70 14.68
N PHE A 113 11.91 12.06 13.75
CA PHE A 113 12.03 11.63 12.36
C PHE A 113 13.32 12.10 11.68
N ASN A 114 13.87 13.25 12.09
CA ASN A 114 15.17 13.72 11.59
C ASN A 114 16.36 12.84 12.00
N ASP A 115 16.20 12.05 13.04
CA ASP A 115 17.27 11.20 13.55
C ASP A 115 17.40 9.88 12.76
N LEU A 116 16.47 9.57 11.83
CA LEU A 116 16.49 8.38 11.00
C LEU A 116 17.13 8.65 9.63
N GLU A 117 17.95 7.71 9.16
CA GLU A 117 18.43 7.69 7.77
C GLU A 117 17.34 7.25 6.81
N GLN A 118 16.58 6.21 7.19
CA GLN A 118 15.48 5.66 6.42
C GLN A 118 14.24 6.55 6.50
N ASP A 119 13.63 6.84 5.36
CA ASP A 119 12.39 7.61 5.32
C ASP A 119 11.23 6.79 5.90
N LEU A 120 10.68 7.29 7.02
CA LEU A 120 9.58 6.70 7.76
C LEU A 120 8.34 7.59 7.68
N VAL A 121 7.17 6.98 7.45
CA VAL A 121 5.88 7.64 7.43
C VAL A 121 4.91 6.97 8.39
N ILE A 122 4.38 7.70 9.37
CA ILE A 122 3.36 7.22 10.30
C ILE A 122 2.06 7.98 10.07
N ILE A 123 0.97 7.24 9.94
CA ILE A 123 -0.35 7.79 9.63
C ILE A 123 -1.25 7.78 10.85
N THR A 124 -1.97 8.88 11.04
CA THR A 124 -3.00 9.06 12.07
C THR A 124 -4.24 9.70 11.48
N THR A 125 -5.37 9.59 12.15
CA THR A 125 -6.63 10.23 11.75
C THR A 125 -6.87 11.49 12.56
N ASN A 126 -7.12 12.61 11.89
CA ASN A 126 -7.49 13.88 12.47
C ASN A 126 -9.02 14.00 12.54
N LEU A 127 -9.57 14.05 13.77
CA LEU A 127 -11.02 14.10 13.99
C LEU A 127 -11.64 15.49 13.77
N LYS A 128 -10.84 16.54 13.62
CA LYS A 128 -11.35 17.90 13.44
C LYS A 128 -11.82 18.16 12.00
N ASP A 129 -11.03 17.74 11.05
CA ASP A 129 -11.25 17.97 9.60
C ASP A 129 -11.45 16.66 8.83
N PHE A 130 -11.53 15.54 9.55
CA PHE A 130 -11.75 14.21 8.98
C PHE A 130 -10.71 13.88 7.91
N ASN A 131 -9.45 14.27 8.16
CA ASN A 131 -8.32 14.05 7.27
C ASN A 131 -7.26 13.19 7.94
N THR A 132 -6.34 12.70 7.11
CA THR A 132 -5.15 12.02 7.59
C THR A 132 -4.13 13.05 8.04
N GLN A 133 -3.53 12.84 9.23
CA GLN A 133 -2.32 13.53 9.66
C GLN A 133 -1.14 12.59 9.48
N GLU A 134 -0.17 13.01 8.71
CA GLU A 134 1.09 12.32 8.51
C GLU A 134 2.14 12.83 9.48
N PHE A 135 2.93 11.90 10.03
CA PHE A 135 4.16 12.16 10.75
C PHE A 135 5.33 11.57 9.95
N SER A 136 6.25 12.42 9.53
CA SER A 136 7.40 12.04 8.72
C SER A 136 8.49 13.10 8.80
N LYS A 137 9.68 12.80 8.28
CA LYS A 137 10.76 13.77 8.15
C LYS A 137 10.38 15.00 7.33
N PHE A 138 9.41 14.87 6.41
CA PHE A 138 8.97 15.96 5.53
C PHE A 138 7.93 16.86 6.18
N GLU A 139 7.00 16.31 6.97
CA GLU A 139 5.87 17.05 7.54
C GLU A 139 6.12 17.48 8.99
N THR A 140 6.79 16.64 9.78
CA THR A 140 6.98 16.84 11.22
C THR A 140 8.35 16.34 11.68
N PRO A 141 9.45 16.90 11.14
CA PRO A 141 10.81 16.38 11.34
C PRO A 141 11.23 16.24 12.80
N ASP A 142 10.82 17.17 13.65
CA ASP A 142 11.22 17.23 15.07
C ASP A 142 10.21 16.53 16.02
N PHE A 143 9.19 15.87 15.47
CA PHE A 143 8.21 15.14 16.29
C PHE A 143 8.78 13.79 16.74
N GLU A 144 8.48 13.40 17.98
CA GLU A 144 8.97 12.16 18.58
C GLU A 144 8.30 10.94 17.94
N ILE A 145 9.08 9.99 17.44
CA ILE A 145 8.61 8.80 16.73
C ILE A 145 7.70 7.94 17.63
N ALA A 146 8.10 7.69 18.88
CA ALA A 146 7.31 6.89 19.82
C ALA A 146 5.93 7.50 20.09
N ASN A 147 5.83 8.83 20.13
CA ASN A 147 4.55 9.53 20.26
C ASN A 147 3.72 9.41 18.99
N ALA A 148 4.31 9.48 17.81
CA ALA A 148 3.60 9.27 16.54
C ALA A 148 3.00 7.86 16.46
N ILE A 149 3.76 6.83 16.86
CA ILE A 149 3.28 5.44 16.94
C ILE A 149 2.13 5.33 17.93
N ARG A 150 2.29 5.91 19.13
CA ARG A 150 1.24 5.91 20.17
C ARG A 150 -0.05 6.55 19.63
N ILE A 151 0.04 7.66 18.91
CA ILE A 151 -1.12 8.30 18.30
C ILE A 151 -1.73 7.38 17.24
N SER A 152 -0.91 6.85 16.35
CA SER A 152 -1.33 5.94 15.28
C SER A 152 -1.99 4.66 15.80
N SER A 153 -1.68 4.26 17.05
CA SER A 153 -2.26 3.10 17.74
C SER A 153 -3.38 3.47 18.70
N SER A 154 -3.85 4.72 18.70
CA SER A 154 -4.91 5.21 19.60
C SER A 154 -6.29 4.79 19.12
N MET A 155 -6.56 3.47 19.19
CA MET A 155 -7.86 2.91 18.85
C MET A 155 -8.92 3.47 19.82
N PRO A 156 -10.06 3.97 19.31
CA PRO A 156 -11.17 4.43 20.14
C PRO A 156 -11.62 3.39 21.16
N GLY A 157 -11.71 3.79 22.41
CA GLY A 157 -12.03 2.91 23.55
C GLY A 157 -10.82 2.22 24.20
N LEU A 158 -9.68 2.08 23.53
CA LEU A 158 -8.45 1.54 24.12
C LEU A 158 -7.53 2.64 24.65
N MET A 159 -7.23 3.65 23.84
CA MET A 159 -6.39 4.78 24.20
C MET A 159 -7.12 6.12 23.94
N PRO A 160 -6.84 7.16 24.76
CA PRO A 160 -7.44 8.47 24.53
C PRO A 160 -6.87 9.13 23.31
N PRO A 161 -7.65 10.00 22.62
CA PRO A 161 -7.14 10.83 21.54
C PRO A 161 -5.94 11.67 22.01
N TYR A 162 -5.04 11.97 21.09
CA TYR A 162 -3.91 12.85 21.33
C TYR A 162 -4.19 14.26 20.80
N LYS A 163 -3.96 15.27 21.63
CA LYS A 163 -4.11 16.68 21.24
C LYS A 163 -2.90 17.16 20.46
N PHE A 164 -3.10 17.51 19.19
CA PHE A 164 -2.07 18.03 18.32
C PHE A 164 -2.59 19.21 17.50
N ASN A 165 -1.95 20.38 17.60
CA ASN A 165 -2.31 21.59 16.85
C ASN A 165 -3.81 21.96 16.91
N GLY A 166 -4.46 21.74 18.08
CA GLY A 166 -5.88 22.05 18.29
C GLY A 166 -6.85 21.04 17.67
N ALA A 167 -6.35 19.88 17.25
CA ALA A 167 -7.13 18.74 16.79
C ALA A 167 -6.96 17.53 17.74
N ASP A 168 -7.92 16.63 17.72
CA ASP A 168 -7.84 15.31 18.32
C ASP A 168 -7.40 14.31 17.27
N LEU A 169 -6.24 13.67 17.49
CA LEU A 169 -5.71 12.60 16.64
C LEU A 169 -5.97 11.24 17.27
N VAL A 170 -6.32 10.29 16.42
CA VAL A 170 -6.59 8.89 16.78
C VAL A 170 -5.92 7.92 15.81
N ASP A 171 -6.20 6.64 15.98
CA ASP A 171 -5.67 5.55 15.16
C ASP A 171 -5.78 5.83 13.64
N GLY A 172 -4.71 5.51 12.93
CA GLY A 172 -4.58 5.82 11.51
C GLY A 172 -5.54 5.05 10.61
N ASP A 173 -5.94 3.84 11.02
CA ASP A 173 -6.82 2.99 10.21
C ASP A 173 -8.28 3.47 10.21
N LEU A 174 -8.67 4.36 11.13
CA LEU A 174 -10.07 4.76 11.27
C LEU A 174 -10.64 5.43 10.02
N GLN A 175 -9.83 6.15 9.28
CA GLN A 175 -10.30 6.88 8.10
C GLN A 175 -9.82 6.28 6.78
N LYS A 176 -8.56 5.87 6.75
CA LYS A 176 -7.95 5.26 5.57
C LYS A 176 -6.99 4.19 6.04
N ALA A 177 -7.36 2.96 5.86
CA ALA A 177 -6.58 1.79 6.28
C ALA A 177 -5.18 1.73 5.66
N SER A 178 -4.85 2.63 4.72
CA SER A 178 -3.57 2.66 4.04
C SER A 178 -3.08 4.09 3.79
N PRO A 179 -1.80 4.40 4.05
CA PRO A 179 -1.16 5.66 3.70
C PRO A 179 -1.00 5.88 2.19
N MET A 180 -1.43 4.92 1.37
CA MET A 180 -1.23 4.87 -0.08
C MET A 180 -1.66 6.12 -0.84
N TRP A 181 -2.76 6.75 -0.41
CA TRP A 181 -3.32 7.90 -1.11
C TRP A 181 -2.40 9.14 -1.14
N LYS A 182 -1.57 9.32 -0.12
CA LYS A 182 -0.55 10.39 -0.12
C LYS A 182 0.68 10.00 -0.94
N LEU A 183 1.04 8.74 -0.90
CA LEU A 183 2.17 8.20 -1.65
C LEU A 183 1.90 8.10 -3.15
N THR A 184 0.64 7.94 -3.58
CA THR A 184 0.28 7.95 -5.01
C THR A 184 0.57 9.27 -5.71
N GLN A 185 0.58 10.40 -4.99
CA GLN A 185 1.04 11.68 -5.57
C GLN A 185 2.53 11.62 -5.90
N THR A 186 3.33 10.94 -5.08
CA THR A 186 4.77 10.75 -5.29
C THR A 186 5.05 9.71 -6.38
N LEU A 187 4.17 8.71 -6.58
CA LEU A 187 4.33 7.66 -7.59
C LEU A 187 4.12 8.12 -9.03
N ASN A 188 3.42 9.22 -9.25
CA ASN A 188 3.25 9.75 -10.60
C ASN A 188 4.57 10.21 -11.21
N ASP A 189 5.57 10.53 -10.38
CA ASP A 189 6.87 11.06 -10.81
C ASP A 189 8.05 10.09 -10.58
N SER A 190 7.86 8.97 -9.86
CA SER A 190 8.95 8.06 -9.49
C SER A 190 8.84 6.67 -10.16
N GLU A 191 9.96 5.99 -10.30
CA GLU A 191 10.03 4.58 -10.71
C GLU A 191 9.66 3.63 -9.58
N SER A 192 9.43 4.15 -8.36
CA SER A 192 9.12 3.38 -7.16
C SER A 192 7.78 2.65 -7.27
N ARG A 193 7.74 1.45 -6.72
CA ARG A 193 6.56 0.60 -6.61
C ARG A 193 6.06 0.62 -5.18
N ILE A 194 4.76 0.44 -5.00
CA ILE A 194 4.17 0.28 -3.66
C ILE A 194 3.97 -1.20 -3.38
N LEU A 195 4.39 -1.62 -2.19
CA LEU A 195 4.10 -2.91 -1.60
C LEU A 195 3.32 -2.68 -0.30
N GLU A 196 2.06 -3.04 -0.29
CA GLU A 196 1.22 -2.93 0.89
C GLU A 196 0.96 -4.29 1.51
N PHE A 197 1.10 -4.37 2.84
CA PHE A 197 0.72 -5.52 3.64
C PHE A 197 -0.56 -5.23 4.41
N ARG A 198 -1.51 -6.15 4.32
CA ARG A 198 -2.80 -6.12 5.03
C ARG A 198 -2.99 -7.36 5.86
N LEU A 199 -3.69 -7.19 6.97
CA LEU A 199 -4.05 -8.28 7.88
C LEU A 199 -5.54 -8.55 7.76
N GLU A 200 -5.89 -9.73 7.29
CA GLU A 200 -7.26 -10.23 7.28
C GLU A 200 -7.46 -11.30 8.33
N GLY A 201 -8.64 -11.37 8.90
CA GLY A 201 -9.03 -12.42 9.82
C GLY A 201 -10.54 -12.50 9.94
N ASP A 202 -11.04 -13.66 10.35
CA ASP A 202 -12.47 -13.89 10.56
C ASP A 202 -12.98 -13.01 11.70
N CYS A 203 -13.75 -11.98 11.38
CA CYS A 203 -14.32 -11.01 12.31
C CYS A 203 -15.69 -11.45 12.87
N SER A 204 -15.96 -12.73 13.01
CA SER A 204 -17.19 -13.22 13.64
C SER A 204 -17.11 -13.09 15.15
N VAL A 205 -17.24 -11.88 15.67
CA VAL A 205 -17.32 -11.65 17.12
C VAL A 205 -18.76 -11.39 17.50
N GLU A 206 -19.34 -12.29 18.30
CA GLU A 206 -20.55 -11.95 19.03
C GLU A 206 -20.25 -10.77 19.96
N SER A 207 -20.94 -9.64 19.77
CA SER A 207 -20.78 -8.41 20.57
C SER A 207 -21.31 -8.61 21.99
N LYS A 208 -20.59 -9.37 22.81
CA LYS A 208 -20.99 -9.72 24.19
C LYS A 208 -20.85 -8.58 25.20
N ASN A 209 -20.13 -7.51 24.85
CA ASN A 209 -19.93 -6.35 25.71
C ASN A 209 -19.70 -5.07 24.87
N PRO A 210 -19.86 -3.87 25.45
CA PRO A 210 -19.74 -2.60 24.74
C PRO A 210 -18.38 -2.42 24.03
N LEU A 211 -17.29 -2.90 24.60
CA LEU A 211 -15.96 -2.79 23.99
C LEU A 211 -15.84 -3.69 22.75
N ALA A 212 -16.33 -4.93 22.82
CA ALA A 212 -16.37 -5.83 21.68
C ALA A 212 -17.25 -5.24 20.56
N PHE A 213 -18.36 -4.58 20.89
CA PHE A 213 -19.21 -3.90 19.91
C PHE A 213 -18.50 -2.74 19.23
N ILE A 214 -17.84 -1.84 19.97
CA ILE A 214 -17.04 -0.75 19.42
C ILE A 214 -15.95 -1.29 18.50
N ASN A 215 -15.27 -2.34 18.92
CA ASN A 215 -14.22 -2.98 18.13
C ASN A 215 -14.75 -3.62 16.85
N THR A 216 -15.95 -4.21 16.88
CA THR A 216 -16.59 -4.76 15.68
C THR A 216 -16.93 -3.65 14.68
N ILE A 217 -17.49 -2.53 15.15
CA ILE A 217 -17.76 -1.35 14.30
C ILE A 217 -16.46 -0.83 13.71
N TYR A 218 -15.40 -0.72 14.52
CA TYR A 218 -14.09 -0.29 14.05
C TYR A 218 -13.57 -1.19 12.92
N SER A 219 -13.61 -2.52 13.09
CA SER A 219 -13.21 -3.47 12.04
C SER A 219 -14.04 -3.32 10.77
N CYS A 220 -15.36 -3.18 10.89
CA CYS A 220 -16.22 -2.96 9.71
C CYS A 220 -15.84 -1.69 8.94
N ILE A 221 -15.53 -0.59 9.63
CA ILE A 221 -15.14 0.66 8.99
C ILE A 221 -13.78 0.51 8.29
N THR A 222 -12.82 -0.12 8.96
CA THR A 222 -11.47 -0.32 8.40
C THR A 222 -11.48 -1.27 7.20
N ASP A 223 -12.28 -2.34 7.25
CA ASP A 223 -12.42 -3.29 6.15
C ASP A 223 -13.01 -2.63 4.90
N VAL A 224 -14.11 -1.86 5.06
CA VAL A 224 -14.73 -1.11 3.94
C VAL A 224 -13.76 -0.08 3.35
N ALA A 225 -13.02 0.65 4.19
CA ALA A 225 -12.03 1.62 3.73
C ALA A 225 -10.89 0.93 2.95
N THR A 226 -10.50 -0.25 3.41
CA THR A 226 -9.46 -1.09 2.80
C THR A 226 -9.89 -1.62 1.42
N ASP A 227 -11.11 -2.14 1.32
CA ASP A 227 -11.68 -2.62 0.07
C ASP A 227 -11.78 -1.49 -0.96
N PHE A 228 -12.23 -0.30 -0.55
CA PHE A 228 -12.32 0.87 -1.41
C PHE A 228 -10.94 1.31 -1.94
N VAL A 229 -9.90 1.29 -1.11
CA VAL A 229 -8.53 1.57 -1.53
C VAL A 229 -8.05 0.53 -2.54
N THR A 230 -8.36 -0.75 -2.31
CA THR A 230 -8.01 -1.84 -3.25
C THR A 230 -8.72 -1.68 -4.58
N GLU A 231 -10.00 -1.32 -4.57
CA GLU A 231 -10.77 -1.10 -5.77
C GLU A 231 -10.20 0.06 -6.61
N ILE A 232 -9.82 1.16 -5.96
CA ILE A 232 -9.28 2.33 -6.66
C ILE A 232 -7.84 2.12 -7.13
N TYR A 233 -6.98 1.59 -6.29
CA TYR A 233 -5.53 1.54 -6.53
C TYR A 233 -5.00 0.16 -6.90
N GLY A 234 -5.74 -0.91 -6.63
CA GLY A 234 -5.39 -2.28 -7.03
C GLY A 234 -5.25 -2.48 -8.53
N GLN A 235 -5.80 -1.53 -9.30
CA GLN A 235 -5.67 -1.44 -10.76
C GLN A 235 -4.33 -0.86 -11.22
N ASN A 236 -3.54 -0.26 -10.32
CA ASN A 236 -2.23 0.27 -10.67
C ASN A 236 -1.21 -0.88 -10.68
N ASP A 237 -0.55 -1.07 -11.80
CA ASP A 237 0.45 -2.13 -11.96
C ASP A 237 1.77 -1.88 -11.21
N LYS A 238 1.95 -0.68 -10.64
CA LYS A 238 3.01 -0.37 -9.66
C LYS A 238 2.59 -0.64 -8.22
N TYR A 239 1.36 -1.10 -8.00
CA TYR A 239 0.84 -1.42 -6.68
C TYR A 239 0.70 -2.93 -6.51
N ASP A 240 1.33 -3.42 -5.49
CA ASP A 240 1.29 -4.82 -5.05
C ASP A 240 0.74 -4.89 -3.63
N CYS A 241 -0.31 -5.67 -3.41
CA CYS A 241 -0.92 -5.87 -2.10
C CYS A 241 -0.77 -7.33 -1.67
N VAL A 242 -0.18 -7.54 -0.50
CA VAL A 242 -0.06 -8.85 0.13
C VAL A 242 -1.03 -8.91 1.30
N THR A 243 -2.11 -9.62 1.13
CA THR A 243 -3.08 -9.88 2.19
C THR A 243 -2.65 -11.09 2.99
N LEU A 244 -2.39 -10.90 4.29
CA LEU A 244 -2.01 -11.93 5.22
C LEU A 244 -3.23 -12.40 6.00
N ASN A 245 -3.74 -13.58 5.67
CA ASN A 245 -4.82 -14.20 6.42
C ASN A 245 -4.29 -14.72 7.77
N THR A 246 -4.84 -14.20 8.85
CA THR A 246 -4.46 -14.51 10.23
C THR A 246 -5.41 -15.50 10.90
N GLY A 247 -6.34 -16.08 10.13
CA GLY A 247 -7.35 -17.03 10.63
C GLY A 247 -8.31 -16.40 11.62
N GLY A 248 -8.85 -17.23 12.52
CA GLY A 248 -9.80 -16.79 13.56
C GLY A 248 -9.16 -16.06 14.76
N ILE A 249 -7.95 -15.50 14.61
CA ILE A 249 -7.32 -14.77 15.73
C ILE A 249 -7.99 -13.40 15.87
N PHE A 250 -8.61 -13.20 17.03
CA PHE A 250 -9.20 -11.92 17.38
C PHE A 250 -8.09 -10.86 17.57
N PHE A 251 -8.22 -9.72 16.91
CA PHE A 251 -7.17 -8.69 16.91
C PHE A 251 -6.80 -8.14 18.29
N ALA A 252 -7.73 -8.14 19.26
CA ALA A 252 -7.49 -7.70 20.63
C ALA A 252 -7.15 -8.85 21.61
N ASP A 253 -6.82 -10.04 21.12
CA ASP A 253 -6.35 -11.15 21.97
C ASP A 253 -4.85 -11.01 22.26
N PHE A 254 -4.52 -10.13 23.19
CA PHE A 254 -3.14 -9.85 23.60
C PHE A 254 -2.49 -10.98 24.42
N ASN A 255 -3.24 -12.04 24.75
CA ASN A 255 -2.75 -13.17 25.55
C ASN A 255 -2.46 -14.42 24.70
N LEU A 256 -1.95 -14.22 23.48
CA LEU A 256 -1.57 -15.32 22.60
C LEU A 256 -0.41 -16.14 23.22
N ASN A 257 -0.59 -17.45 23.29
CA ASN A 257 0.48 -18.36 23.66
C ASN A 257 1.57 -18.42 22.58
N LYS A 258 2.73 -19.01 22.90
CA LYS A 258 3.88 -19.07 22.00
C LYS A 258 3.58 -19.79 20.68
N ASP A 259 2.75 -20.84 20.72
CA ASP A 259 2.41 -21.61 19.51
C ASP A 259 1.54 -20.79 18.53
N ALA A 260 0.57 -20.04 19.07
CA ALA A 260 -0.25 -19.15 18.26
C ALA A 260 0.59 -18.00 17.65
N ARG A 261 1.53 -17.42 18.42
CA ARG A 261 2.47 -16.42 17.90
C ARG A 261 3.33 -16.99 16.78
N ARG A 262 3.88 -18.20 16.97
CA ARG A 262 4.68 -18.90 15.96
C ARG A 262 3.89 -19.12 14.68
N LYS A 263 2.67 -19.63 14.80
CA LYS A 263 1.78 -19.87 13.65
C LYS A 263 1.50 -18.58 12.86
N LEU A 264 1.29 -17.45 13.53
CA LEU A 264 1.11 -16.16 12.84
C LEU A 264 2.37 -15.76 12.06
N ILE A 265 3.55 -15.88 12.68
CA ILE A 265 4.82 -15.55 12.06
C ILE A 265 5.06 -16.44 10.83
N ASP A 266 4.90 -17.76 10.99
CA ASP A 266 5.13 -18.71 9.89
C ASP A 266 4.10 -18.51 8.76
N SER A 267 2.84 -18.26 9.10
CA SER A 267 1.80 -17.93 8.11
C SER A 267 2.13 -16.66 7.31
N GLY A 268 2.61 -15.61 7.99
CA GLY A 268 3.05 -14.38 7.33
C GLY A 268 4.20 -14.61 6.34
N TYR A 269 5.17 -15.45 6.72
CA TYR A 269 6.27 -15.86 5.85
C TYR A 269 5.77 -16.63 4.63
N GLU A 270 4.99 -17.69 4.83
CA GLU A 270 4.51 -18.57 3.76
C GLU A 270 3.66 -17.81 2.74
N GLN A 271 2.73 -16.96 3.21
CA GLN A 271 1.86 -16.18 2.35
C GLN A 271 2.64 -15.13 1.54
N THR A 272 3.63 -14.47 2.15
CA THR A 272 4.49 -13.51 1.45
C THR A 272 5.35 -14.21 0.39
N MET A 273 5.97 -15.35 0.73
CA MET A 273 6.74 -16.14 -0.23
C MET A 273 5.87 -16.63 -1.39
N LYS A 274 4.66 -17.10 -1.11
CA LYS A 274 3.70 -17.51 -2.15
C LYS A 274 3.34 -16.35 -3.08
N TYR A 275 3.09 -15.16 -2.50
CA TYR A 275 2.79 -13.98 -3.31
C TYR A 275 3.93 -13.68 -4.30
N PHE A 276 5.15 -13.58 -3.83
CA PHE A 276 6.29 -13.22 -4.67
C PHE A 276 6.72 -14.30 -5.64
N LYS A 277 6.60 -15.59 -5.28
CA LYS A 277 7.05 -16.71 -6.13
C LYS A 277 6.00 -17.18 -7.13
N GLU A 278 4.71 -17.00 -6.84
CA GLU A 278 3.63 -17.54 -7.64
C GLU A 278 2.68 -16.48 -8.17
N ILE A 279 2.08 -15.66 -7.27
CA ILE A 279 0.99 -14.73 -7.62
C ILE A 279 1.52 -13.56 -8.45
N LEU A 280 2.55 -12.89 -7.97
CA LEU A 280 3.10 -11.71 -8.61
C LEU A 280 3.70 -12.01 -10.00
N PRO A 281 4.51 -13.07 -10.20
CA PRO A 281 4.98 -13.44 -11.54
C PRO A 281 3.83 -13.77 -12.50
N ALA A 282 2.80 -14.48 -12.05
CA ALA A 282 1.63 -14.79 -12.87
C ALA A 282 0.85 -13.52 -13.26
N LYS A 283 0.63 -12.61 -12.30
CA LYS A 283 0.03 -11.28 -12.56
C LYS A 283 0.83 -10.50 -13.61
N LYS A 284 2.16 -10.47 -13.48
CA LYS A 284 3.04 -9.73 -14.40
C LYS A 284 3.13 -10.38 -15.78
N ALA A 285 3.15 -11.70 -15.88
CA ALA A 285 3.13 -12.40 -17.16
C ALA A 285 1.82 -12.13 -17.92
N ARG A 286 0.67 -12.17 -17.22
CA ARG A 286 -0.62 -11.79 -17.83
C ARG A 286 -0.61 -10.35 -18.31
N LEU A 287 -0.06 -9.44 -17.53
CA LEU A 287 0.03 -8.03 -17.89
C LEU A 287 0.92 -7.82 -19.13
N GLU A 288 2.06 -8.51 -19.21
CA GLU A 288 2.93 -8.50 -20.39
C GLU A 288 2.19 -8.97 -21.65
N GLU A 289 1.41 -10.05 -21.55
CA GLU A 289 0.62 -10.56 -22.67
C GLU A 289 -0.39 -9.53 -23.17
N VAL A 290 -1.13 -8.87 -22.23
CA VAL A 290 -2.11 -7.84 -22.58
C VAL A 290 -1.45 -6.65 -23.26
N TYR A 291 -0.36 -6.12 -22.70
CA TYR A 291 0.35 -5.00 -23.34
C TYR A 291 1.00 -5.38 -24.67
N SER A 292 1.49 -6.60 -24.81
CA SER A 292 2.05 -7.09 -26.08
C SER A 292 0.98 -7.16 -27.17
N LYS A 293 -0.23 -7.62 -26.84
CA LYS A 293 -1.39 -7.59 -27.75
C LYS A 293 -1.79 -6.14 -28.09
N ALA A 294 -1.89 -5.27 -27.07
CA ALA A 294 -2.20 -3.85 -27.28
C ALA A 294 -1.18 -3.17 -28.20
N TYR A 295 0.11 -3.42 -28.00
CA TYR A 295 1.16 -2.91 -28.85
C TYR A 295 1.01 -3.36 -30.31
N LYS A 296 0.71 -4.65 -30.53
CA LYS A 296 0.46 -5.20 -31.86
C LYS A 296 -0.71 -4.50 -32.56
N TYR A 297 -1.82 -4.30 -31.85
CA TYR A 297 -3.01 -3.63 -32.40
C TYR A 297 -2.72 -2.15 -32.71
N LEU A 298 -2.05 -1.43 -31.82
CA LEU A 298 -1.60 -0.05 -32.04
C LEU A 298 -0.66 0.06 -33.25
N LYS A 299 0.28 -0.88 -33.41
CA LYS A 299 1.20 -0.90 -34.53
C LYS A 299 0.49 -1.12 -35.88
N SER A 300 -0.50 -1.99 -35.90
CA SER A 300 -1.35 -2.24 -37.06
C SER A 300 -2.23 -1.04 -37.38
N ALA A 301 -2.85 -0.42 -36.41
CA ALA A 301 -3.62 0.82 -36.55
C ALA A 301 -2.73 1.96 -37.11
N ASN A 302 -1.49 2.09 -36.62
CA ASN A 302 -0.53 3.08 -37.11
C ASN A 302 -0.14 2.86 -38.58
N LYS A 303 -0.08 1.60 -39.02
CA LYS A 303 0.15 1.29 -40.46
C LYS A 303 -1.04 1.73 -41.31
N GLY A 304 -2.27 1.42 -40.88
CA GLY A 304 -3.49 1.88 -41.54
C GLY A 304 -3.60 3.41 -41.59
N LEU A 305 -3.22 4.10 -40.46
CA LEU A 305 -3.20 5.56 -40.42
C LEU A 305 -2.24 6.17 -41.44
N LYS A 306 -1.03 5.63 -41.57
CA LYS A 306 -0.04 6.09 -42.57
C LYS A 306 -0.47 5.85 -44.01
N SER A 307 -1.20 4.78 -44.29
CA SER A 307 -1.75 4.49 -45.60
C SER A 307 -3.07 5.22 -45.88
N GLY A 308 -3.63 5.92 -44.88
CA GLY A 308 -4.94 6.58 -44.97
C GLY A 308 -6.14 5.62 -45.00
N ASN A 309 -5.94 4.36 -44.62
CA ASN A 309 -7.00 3.36 -44.58
C ASN A 309 -7.80 3.47 -43.28
N VAL A 310 -8.91 4.21 -43.30
CA VAL A 310 -9.76 4.48 -42.15
C VAL A 310 -10.41 3.22 -41.62
N GLU A 311 -10.87 2.32 -42.44
CA GLU A 311 -11.55 1.08 -42.04
C GLU A 311 -10.58 0.17 -41.25
N GLU A 312 -9.35 0.02 -41.73
CA GLU A 312 -8.32 -0.76 -41.04
C GLU A 312 -7.97 -0.17 -39.66
N VAL A 313 -7.87 1.15 -39.56
CA VAL A 313 -7.63 1.82 -38.27
C VAL A 313 -8.78 1.59 -37.28
N GLN A 314 -10.02 1.78 -37.76
CA GLN A 314 -11.20 1.59 -36.91
C GLN A 314 -11.34 0.16 -36.43
N TRP A 315 -11.01 -0.82 -37.26
CA TRP A 315 -11.05 -2.23 -36.88
C TRP A 315 -10.04 -2.56 -35.77
N TRP A 316 -8.76 -2.19 -35.97
CA TRP A 316 -7.72 -2.44 -34.98
C TRP A 316 -7.95 -1.69 -33.65
N LEU A 317 -8.49 -0.48 -33.69
CA LEU A 317 -8.86 0.25 -32.47
C LEU A 317 -10.09 -0.33 -31.78
N GLY A 318 -11.00 -0.93 -32.52
CA GLY A 318 -12.12 -1.70 -31.97
C GLY A 318 -11.63 -2.88 -31.13
N ASP A 319 -10.77 -3.72 -31.71
CA ASP A 319 -10.16 -4.87 -31.03
C ASP A 319 -9.32 -4.44 -29.82
N LEU A 320 -8.54 -3.36 -29.96
CA LEU A 320 -7.78 -2.79 -28.85
C LEU A 320 -8.70 -2.36 -27.70
N PHE A 321 -9.81 -1.69 -28.01
CA PHE A 321 -10.73 -1.22 -27.00
C PHE A 321 -11.43 -2.38 -26.25
N ILE A 322 -11.79 -3.45 -26.97
CA ILE A 322 -12.32 -4.67 -26.36
C ILE A 322 -11.29 -5.26 -25.39
N LEU A 323 -10.04 -5.42 -25.86
CA LEU A 323 -8.95 -5.93 -25.02
C LEU A 323 -8.76 -5.09 -23.76
N LEU A 324 -8.83 -3.76 -23.86
CA LEU A 324 -8.69 -2.86 -22.72
C LEU A 324 -9.87 -2.98 -21.73
N CYS A 325 -11.09 -3.09 -22.26
CA CYS A 325 -12.29 -3.24 -21.42
C CYS A 325 -12.28 -4.56 -20.64
N GLU A 326 -11.87 -5.66 -21.29
CA GLU A 326 -11.76 -6.98 -20.67
C GLU A 326 -10.66 -7.06 -19.61
N ASN A 327 -9.66 -6.19 -19.66
CA ASN A 327 -8.50 -6.19 -18.78
C ASN A 327 -8.32 -4.87 -18.02
N LYS A 328 -9.39 -4.10 -17.87
CA LYS A 328 -9.35 -2.75 -17.27
C LYS A 328 -8.73 -2.73 -15.87
N GLU A 329 -8.92 -3.81 -15.11
CA GLU A 329 -8.45 -3.95 -13.73
C GLU A 329 -6.93 -4.08 -13.59
N ILE A 330 -6.23 -4.47 -14.66
CA ILE A 330 -4.78 -4.71 -14.62
C ILE A 330 -3.97 -3.72 -15.45
N ILE A 331 -4.63 -2.86 -16.23
CA ILE A 331 -3.96 -1.89 -17.12
C ILE A 331 -3.74 -0.57 -16.37
N ASP A 332 -2.54 -0.02 -16.51
CA ASP A 332 -2.21 1.32 -16.02
C ASP A 332 -3.21 2.36 -16.55
N ARG A 333 -3.80 3.13 -15.65
CA ARG A 333 -4.85 4.09 -15.98
C ARG A 333 -4.36 5.16 -16.96
N THR A 334 -3.12 5.60 -16.84
CA THR A 334 -2.53 6.61 -17.73
C THR A 334 -2.44 6.08 -19.16
N ILE A 335 -2.05 4.81 -19.32
CA ILE A 335 -2.00 4.14 -20.62
C ILE A 335 -3.41 3.94 -21.16
N TYR A 336 -4.35 3.47 -20.32
CA TYR A 336 -5.75 3.31 -20.70
C TYR A 336 -6.35 4.63 -21.20
N ASP A 337 -6.23 5.71 -20.43
CA ASP A 337 -6.77 7.03 -20.76
C ASP A 337 -6.11 7.59 -22.03
N SER A 338 -4.81 7.36 -22.23
CA SER A 338 -4.08 7.78 -23.45
C SER A 338 -4.60 7.07 -24.70
N ILE A 339 -4.89 5.77 -24.60
CA ILE A 339 -5.43 4.98 -25.72
C ILE A 339 -6.89 5.40 -26.01
N VAL A 340 -7.70 5.61 -24.97
CA VAL A 340 -9.08 6.10 -25.13
C VAL A 340 -9.10 7.47 -25.80
N ARG A 341 -8.24 8.38 -25.37
CA ARG A 341 -8.09 9.71 -25.99
C ARG A 341 -7.69 9.60 -27.46
N LEU A 342 -6.69 8.80 -27.78
CA LEU A 342 -6.25 8.56 -29.16
C LEU A 342 -7.40 8.01 -30.00
N LYS A 343 -8.17 7.05 -29.50
CA LYS A 343 -9.34 6.49 -30.19
C LYS A 343 -10.37 7.58 -30.49
N ASN A 344 -10.71 8.42 -29.52
CA ASN A 344 -11.69 9.50 -29.69
C ASN A 344 -11.19 10.52 -30.72
N ASN A 345 -9.94 10.97 -30.63
CA ASN A 345 -9.35 11.90 -31.58
C ASN A 345 -9.33 11.34 -33.02
N LEU A 346 -9.08 10.04 -33.16
CA LEU A 346 -9.14 9.37 -34.46
C LEU A 346 -10.58 9.31 -35.02
N GLN A 347 -11.58 9.02 -34.18
CA GLN A 347 -12.98 9.02 -34.57
C GLN A 347 -13.45 10.40 -35.01
N ASP A 348 -13.12 11.45 -34.23
CA ASP A 348 -13.49 12.84 -34.54
C ASP A 348 -12.81 13.39 -35.77
N SER A 349 -11.64 12.83 -36.12
CA SER A 349 -10.86 13.24 -37.29
C SER A 349 -11.36 12.64 -38.60
N VAL A 350 -12.21 11.62 -38.57
CA VAL A 350 -12.75 11.00 -39.77
C VAL A 350 -13.73 11.94 -40.48
N SER A 351 -13.45 12.28 -41.73
CA SER A 351 -14.35 13.08 -42.55
C SER A 351 -14.73 12.35 -43.82
N THR A 352 -16.01 12.39 -44.17
CA THR A 352 -16.52 11.87 -45.41
C THR A 352 -16.32 12.93 -46.50
N VAL A 353 -15.56 12.64 -47.55
CA VAL A 353 -15.37 13.49 -48.71
C VAL A 353 -16.12 12.85 -49.87
N LEU A 354 -17.17 13.53 -50.35
CA LEU A 354 -17.93 13.14 -51.58
C LEU A 354 -18.32 11.65 -51.63
N PHE A 355 -19.19 11.22 -50.75
CA PHE A 355 -19.88 9.91 -50.71
C PHE A 355 -19.04 8.62 -50.79
N PHE A 356 -17.75 8.68 -51.17
CA PHE A 356 -16.96 7.49 -51.47
C PHE A 356 -15.55 7.44 -50.85
N HIS A 357 -15.06 8.50 -50.19
CA HIS A 357 -13.74 8.49 -49.56
C HIS A 357 -13.75 9.09 -48.19
N THR A 358 -13.32 8.28 -47.18
CA THR A 358 -13.05 8.74 -45.81
C THR A 358 -11.58 9.10 -45.68
N ARG A 359 -11.26 10.22 -45.05
CA ARG A 359 -9.89 10.67 -44.80
C ARG A 359 -9.76 11.20 -43.37
N PHE A 360 -8.55 11.11 -42.81
CA PHE A 360 -8.24 11.73 -41.55
C PHE A 360 -7.89 13.20 -41.68
N LYS A 361 -8.54 14.07 -40.91
CA LYS A 361 -8.11 15.45 -40.73
C LYS A 361 -6.96 15.51 -39.75
N GLY A 362 -5.91 16.30 -40.05
CA GLY A 362 -4.77 16.45 -39.15
C GLY A 362 -3.94 15.17 -38.96
N GLN A 363 -3.80 14.34 -40.00
CA GLN A 363 -3.13 13.04 -39.95
C GLN A 363 -1.75 13.09 -39.26
N LYS A 364 -0.94 14.14 -39.53
CA LYS A 364 0.40 14.29 -38.88
C LYS A 364 0.32 14.36 -37.35
N ASN A 365 -0.68 15.06 -36.79
CA ASN A 365 -0.87 15.16 -35.35
C ASN A 365 -1.29 13.80 -34.76
N LEU A 366 -2.19 13.08 -35.45
CA LEU A 366 -2.61 11.74 -35.06
C LEU A 366 -1.45 10.73 -35.12
N GLU A 367 -0.58 10.81 -36.11
CA GLU A 367 0.62 9.98 -36.20
C GLU A 367 1.61 10.28 -35.06
N GLN A 368 1.71 11.53 -34.61
CA GLN A 368 2.55 11.92 -33.50
C GLN A 368 1.97 11.39 -32.16
N GLU A 369 0.66 11.53 -31.98
CA GLU A 369 -0.04 10.99 -30.80
C GLU A 369 0.07 9.46 -30.75
N MET A 370 -0.15 8.79 -31.88
CA MET A 370 0.01 7.33 -32.00
C MET A 370 1.43 6.87 -31.62
N LYS A 371 2.45 7.59 -32.07
CA LYS A 371 3.85 7.30 -31.69
C LYS A 371 4.10 7.44 -30.21
N MET A 372 3.50 8.46 -29.57
CA MET A 372 3.63 8.68 -28.13
C MET A 372 3.00 7.51 -27.35
N VAL A 373 1.79 7.10 -27.72
CA VAL A 373 1.09 5.97 -27.07
C VAL A 373 1.87 4.65 -27.29
N LEU A 374 2.36 4.40 -28.51
CA LEU A 374 3.20 3.23 -28.78
C LEU A 374 4.45 3.20 -27.89
N SER A 375 5.13 4.33 -27.73
CA SER A 375 6.32 4.44 -26.87
C SER A 375 5.99 4.17 -25.40
N LEU A 376 4.85 4.65 -24.90
CA LEU A 376 4.40 4.37 -23.53
C LEU A 376 4.16 2.88 -23.30
N VAL A 377 3.45 2.21 -24.21
CA VAL A 377 3.17 0.77 -24.13
C VAL A 377 4.46 -0.05 -24.25
N GLU A 378 5.36 0.31 -25.17
CA GLU A 378 6.65 -0.37 -25.35
C GLU A 378 7.55 -0.25 -24.13
N LYS A 379 7.65 0.95 -23.53
CA LYS A 379 8.37 1.16 -22.28
C LYS A 379 7.79 0.26 -21.20
N ARG A 380 6.46 0.17 -21.09
CA ARG A 380 5.81 -0.64 -20.08
C ARG A 380 6.09 -2.13 -20.22
N ILE A 381 6.08 -2.64 -21.44
CA ILE A 381 6.47 -4.05 -21.71
C ILE A 381 7.92 -4.29 -21.27
N ALA A 382 8.83 -3.37 -21.54
CA ALA A 382 10.23 -3.48 -21.14
C ALA A 382 10.38 -3.51 -19.62
N ASP A 383 9.68 -2.64 -18.91
CA ASP A 383 9.68 -2.57 -17.44
C ASP A 383 9.17 -3.88 -16.80
N ILE A 384 8.08 -4.45 -17.35
CA ILE A 384 7.53 -5.73 -16.87
C ILE A 384 8.51 -6.88 -17.11
N LYS A 385 9.14 -6.94 -18.28
CA LYS A 385 10.14 -7.98 -18.60
C LYS A 385 11.35 -7.89 -17.67
N LEU A 386 11.83 -6.68 -17.43
CA LEU A 386 12.94 -6.46 -16.50
C LEU A 386 12.57 -6.93 -15.08
N PHE A 387 11.35 -6.62 -14.65
CA PHE A 387 10.83 -7.07 -13.36
C PHE A 387 10.78 -8.61 -13.26
N LEU A 388 10.23 -9.29 -14.28
CA LEU A 388 10.15 -10.76 -14.32
C LEU A 388 11.52 -11.45 -14.31
N GLN A 389 12.56 -10.78 -14.76
CA GLN A 389 13.93 -11.28 -14.68
C GLN A 389 14.57 -11.08 -13.28
N ALA A 390 14.06 -10.12 -12.52
CA ALA A 390 14.55 -9.81 -11.17
C ALA A 390 13.92 -10.70 -10.09
N VAL A 391 12.68 -11.14 -10.26
CA VAL A 391 11.95 -12.09 -9.37
C VAL A 391 12.32 -13.53 -9.73
#